data_bc6d337bccb4e306069f251f1e808367
#
_entry.id   bc6d337bccb4e306069f251f1e808367
#
_cell.length_a   1.000
_cell.length_b   1.000
_cell.length_c   1.000
_cell.angle_alpha   90.00
_cell.angle_beta   90.00
_cell.angle_gamma   90.00
#
_symmetry.space_group_name_H-M   'P 1'
#
loop_
_entity.id
_entity.type
_entity.pdbx_description
1 polymer ?
#
loop_
_entity_poly.entity_id
_entity_poly.type
_entity_poly.pdbx_seq_one_letter_code
_entity_poly.pdbx_strand_id
1 'polypeptide(L)'
;MPSWNIHIAHAERLLKGGGSVARAVRDGNAFLFGNLIPDIYVGYMVPGVVRPVPYRVTHFAKPEHIPKPRAGEFFDAYVLPLARECGLLDTLGDDCATGGGVGPSGFTSGASGFADADSDRAPAGPTGSAAAAGPAPELPWQAPASLAAEVAHVSPAHTSTFEWDFDVAQTAACQREAFATSRRALSRDELRRSLFDMVLGTWVHLLADCTWNQAVSDLLDARGVQPSRDFRIKKQGDFDLFGKSLELDLMPRLTPQLIEVAAAFPQYEIDAASVSATCAIAHETVRTNHPVAGAAYRLLDEEFFNRVFAEANARAEREVECAGTR
;
A
#
# COMPACT_ATOMS: atom_id res chain seq x y z
N MET A 1 12.73 -1.67 -3.06
CA MET A 1 11.40 -1.09 -2.80
C MET A 1 11.47 0.38 -3.10
N PRO A 2 10.42 1.00 -3.58
CA PRO A 2 10.33 2.45 -3.67
C PRO A 2 10.62 3.11 -2.31
N SER A 3 11.15 4.33 -2.35
CA SER A 3 11.29 5.15 -1.14
C SER A 3 9.96 5.79 -0.75
N TRP A 4 9.85 6.30 0.47
CA TRP A 4 8.63 7.01 0.92
C TRP A 4 8.24 8.17 0.00
N ASN A 5 9.23 8.85 -0.59
CA ASN A 5 8.97 9.90 -1.57
C ASN A 5 8.11 9.40 -2.74
N ILE A 6 8.41 8.20 -3.26
CA ILE A 6 7.67 7.60 -4.37
C ILE A 6 6.27 7.17 -3.92
N HIS A 7 6.13 6.57 -2.73
CA HIS A 7 4.83 6.18 -2.19
C HIS A 7 3.94 7.38 -1.91
N ILE A 8 4.49 8.45 -1.31
CA ILE A 8 3.77 9.72 -1.11
C ILE A 8 3.34 10.30 -2.46
N ALA A 9 4.24 10.30 -3.46
CA ALA A 9 3.92 10.79 -4.80
C ALA A 9 2.81 10.00 -5.48
N HIS A 10 2.77 8.66 -5.33
CA HIS A 10 1.66 7.83 -5.83
C HIS A 10 0.33 8.25 -5.20
N ALA A 11 0.28 8.33 -3.87
CA ALA A 11 -0.92 8.72 -3.15
C ALA A 11 -1.39 10.14 -3.53
N GLU A 12 -0.46 11.07 -3.61
CA GLU A 12 -0.73 12.45 -4.01
C GLU A 12 -1.26 12.55 -5.44
N ARG A 13 -0.61 11.85 -6.37
CA ARG A 13 -1.02 11.83 -7.79
C ARG A 13 -2.45 11.28 -7.93
N LEU A 14 -2.78 10.21 -7.23
CA LEU A 14 -4.12 9.63 -7.25
C LEU A 14 -5.16 10.58 -6.65
N LEU A 15 -4.88 11.23 -5.52
CA LEU A 15 -5.79 12.20 -4.91
C LEU A 15 -6.02 13.44 -5.79
N LYS A 16 -4.96 13.99 -6.37
CA LYS A 16 -5.03 15.19 -7.24
C LYS A 16 -5.58 14.89 -8.62
N GLY A 17 -5.51 13.64 -9.08
CA GLY A 17 -5.90 13.22 -10.42
C GLY A 17 -7.40 13.22 -10.69
N GLY A 18 -8.26 13.24 -9.67
CA GLY A 18 -9.72 13.26 -9.81
C GLY A 18 -10.31 11.96 -10.39
N GLY A 19 -9.53 10.88 -10.46
CA GLY A 19 -9.95 9.58 -10.95
C GLY A 19 -10.81 8.79 -9.95
N SER A 20 -10.95 7.48 -10.17
CA SER A 20 -11.78 6.59 -9.36
C SER A 20 -11.31 6.52 -7.90
N VAL A 21 -10.00 6.52 -7.69
CA VAL A 21 -9.42 6.55 -6.34
C VAL A 21 -9.78 7.86 -5.63
N ALA A 22 -9.61 9.02 -6.29
CA ALA A 22 -9.93 10.30 -5.67
C ALA A 22 -11.42 10.42 -5.33
N ARG A 23 -12.31 9.91 -6.19
CA ARG A 23 -13.76 9.88 -5.93
C ARG A 23 -14.14 8.95 -4.78
N ALA A 24 -13.42 7.85 -4.63
CA ALA A 24 -13.62 6.90 -3.54
C ALA A 24 -13.15 7.45 -2.18
N VAL A 25 -12.16 8.32 -2.14
CA VAL A 25 -11.56 8.82 -0.89
C VAL A 25 -12.33 10.05 -0.37
N ARG A 26 -12.70 10.01 0.92
CA ARG A 26 -13.27 11.16 1.67
C ARG A 26 -12.28 11.73 2.69
N ASP A 27 -11.58 10.85 3.39
CA ASP A 27 -10.55 11.22 4.36
C ASP A 27 -9.16 11.05 3.72
N GLY A 28 -8.73 12.11 3.00
CA GLY A 28 -7.40 12.13 2.38
C GLY A 28 -6.26 11.96 3.38
N ASN A 29 -6.47 12.37 4.65
CA ASN A 29 -5.47 12.22 5.70
C ASN A 29 -5.27 10.74 6.09
N ALA A 30 -6.37 10.02 6.28
CA ALA A 30 -6.33 8.57 6.52
C ALA A 30 -5.74 7.80 5.32
N PHE A 31 -6.10 8.18 4.09
CA PHE A 31 -5.56 7.58 2.87
C PHE A 31 -4.05 7.79 2.74
N LEU A 32 -3.55 9.02 2.94
CA LEU A 32 -2.12 9.32 2.90
C LEU A 32 -1.35 8.55 3.97
N PHE A 33 -1.88 8.47 5.19
CA PHE A 33 -1.26 7.69 6.25
C PHE A 33 -1.28 6.19 5.92
N GLY A 34 -2.41 5.69 5.42
CA GLY A 34 -2.57 4.31 4.98
C GLY A 34 -1.49 3.88 3.98
N ASN A 35 -1.14 4.77 3.06
CA ASN A 35 -0.08 4.54 2.08
C ASN A 35 1.33 4.38 2.69
N LEU A 36 1.54 4.71 3.95
CA LEU A 36 2.81 4.53 4.65
C LEU A 36 2.81 3.34 5.62
N ILE A 37 1.63 2.81 5.96
CA ILE A 37 1.46 1.75 6.96
C ILE A 37 2.35 0.52 6.72
N PRO A 38 2.50 -0.03 5.50
CA PRO A 38 3.32 -1.23 5.30
C PRO A 38 4.78 -1.06 5.73
N ASP A 39 5.30 0.16 5.66
CA ASP A 39 6.69 0.46 5.98
C ASP A 39 6.94 0.83 7.45
N ILE A 40 5.88 1.06 8.25
CA ILE A 40 6.05 1.49 9.66
C ILE A 40 6.82 0.43 10.46
N TYR A 41 6.38 -0.81 10.40
CA TYR A 41 6.87 -1.89 11.27
C TYR A 41 7.94 -2.77 10.65
N VAL A 42 8.49 -2.44 9.49
CA VAL A 42 9.60 -3.21 8.88
C VAL A 42 10.92 -3.11 9.68
N GLY A 43 10.97 -2.22 10.69
CA GLY A 43 12.04 -2.16 11.69
C GLY A 43 13.21 -1.23 11.37
N TYR A 44 13.14 -0.46 10.27
CA TYR A 44 14.20 0.47 9.89
C TYR A 44 13.71 1.84 9.36
N MET A 45 12.43 1.98 9.03
CA MET A 45 11.90 3.25 8.50
C MET A 45 11.42 4.19 9.60
N VAL A 46 10.78 3.66 10.64
CA VAL A 46 10.26 4.44 11.76
C VAL A 46 11.04 4.11 13.02
N PRO A 47 11.71 5.10 13.65
CA PRO A 47 12.44 4.86 14.89
C PRO A 47 11.50 4.55 16.05
N GLY A 48 12.01 3.78 17.02
CA GLY A 48 11.27 3.44 18.24
C GLY A 48 10.30 2.27 18.09
N VAL A 49 10.21 1.62 16.95
CA VAL A 49 9.45 0.39 16.77
C VAL A 49 10.15 -0.74 17.53
N VAL A 50 9.56 -1.14 18.66
CA VAL A 50 10.12 -2.16 19.56
C VAL A 50 9.86 -3.58 19.03
N ARG A 51 8.76 -3.77 18.30
CA ARG A 51 8.34 -5.07 17.76
C ARG A 51 8.17 -4.98 16.25
N PRO A 52 9.23 -5.17 15.46
CA PRO A 52 9.12 -5.20 14.01
C PRO A 52 8.17 -6.31 13.56
N VAL A 53 7.34 -6.01 12.58
CA VAL A 53 6.48 -7.00 11.91
C VAL A 53 7.19 -7.44 10.63
N PRO A 54 7.31 -8.75 10.37
CA PRO A 54 8.00 -9.23 9.18
C PRO A 54 7.44 -8.61 7.88
N TYR A 55 8.34 -8.26 6.95
CA TYR A 55 7.99 -7.68 5.65
C TYR A 55 6.85 -8.43 4.93
N ARG A 56 6.90 -9.77 4.96
CA ARG A 56 5.86 -10.61 4.35
C ARG A 56 4.46 -10.39 4.94
N VAL A 57 4.38 -9.93 6.19
CA VAL A 57 3.11 -9.59 6.85
C VAL A 57 2.69 -8.18 6.46
N THR A 58 3.56 -7.19 6.70
CA THR A 58 3.23 -5.79 6.44
C THR A 58 2.96 -5.54 4.96
N HIS A 59 3.68 -6.22 4.07
CA HIS A 59 3.53 -6.09 2.61
C HIS A 59 2.70 -7.22 1.98
N PHE A 60 2.09 -8.08 2.78
CA PHE A 60 1.24 -9.17 2.28
C PHE A 60 1.92 -10.00 1.18
N ALA A 61 3.23 -10.26 1.32
CA ALA A 61 4.08 -10.82 0.30
C ALA A 61 4.46 -12.28 0.58
N LYS A 62 4.72 -13.05 -0.48
CA LYS A 62 5.33 -14.38 -0.38
C LYS A 62 6.85 -14.25 -0.20
N PRO A 63 7.52 -15.25 0.40
CA PRO A 63 8.97 -15.28 0.49
C PRO A 63 9.56 -15.60 -0.90
N GLU A 64 9.87 -14.54 -1.64
CA GLU A 64 10.50 -14.60 -2.97
C GLU A 64 11.79 -13.77 -2.96
N HIS A 65 12.64 -13.96 -3.97
CA HIS A 65 13.89 -13.23 -4.09
C HIS A 65 13.68 -11.72 -4.33
N ILE A 66 12.67 -11.38 -5.12
CA ILE A 66 12.07 -10.05 -5.22
C ILE A 66 10.62 -10.20 -4.80
N PRO A 67 10.29 -9.96 -3.51
CA PRO A 67 8.97 -10.25 -2.98
C PRO A 67 7.93 -9.31 -3.62
N LYS A 68 6.87 -9.91 -4.16
CA LYS A 68 5.75 -9.18 -4.76
C LYS A 68 4.56 -9.23 -3.83
N PRO A 69 4.06 -8.07 -3.36
CA PRO A 69 2.83 -8.01 -2.61
C PRO A 69 1.65 -8.62 -3.37
N ARG A 70 0.81 -9.36 -2.66
CA ARG A 70 -0.43 -9.94 -3.19
C ARG A 70 -1.55 -8.92 -3.08
N ALA A 71 -1.40 -7.81 -3.82
CA ALA A 71 -2.30 -6.65 -3.71
C ALA A 71 -3.77 -7.01 -4.01
N GLY A 72 -4.05 -7.93 -4.96
CA GLY A 72 -5.41 -8.40 -5.24
C GLY A 72 -6.03 -9.15 -4.06
N GLU A 73 -5.28 -10.07 -3.43
CA GLU A 73 -5.76 -10.79 -2.24
C GLU A 73 -5.99 -9.85 -1.05
N PHE A 74 -5.14 -8.84 -0.88
CA PHE A 74 -5.34 -7.80 0.14
C PHE A 74 -6.60 -6.99 -0.14
N PHE A 75 -6.83 -6.62 -1.40
CA PHE A 75 -8.02 -5.89 -1.82
C PHE A 75 -9.30 -6.67 -1.47
N ASP A 76 -9.35 -7.95 -1.84
CA ASP A 76 -10.49 -8.82 -1.59
C ASP A 76 -10.72 -9.08 -0.08
N ALA A 77 -9.64 -9.17 0.70
CA ALA A 77 -9.73 -9.46 2.13
C ALA A 77 -10.07 -8.26 3.01
N TYR A 78 -9.62 -7.06 2.64
CA TYR A 78 -9.72 -5.88 3.52
C TYR A 78 -10.45 -4.70 2.88
N VAL A 79 -10.21 -4.38 1.60
CA VAL A 79 -10.82 -3.21 0.94
C VAL A 79 -12.30 -3.47 0.61
N LEU A 80 -12.59 -4.58 -0.08
CA LEU A 80 -13.96 -4.89 -0.49
C LEU A 80 -14.95 -5.04 0.67
N PRO A 81 -14.62 -5.72 1.79
CA PRO A 81 -15.54 -5.79 2.92
C PRO A 81 -15.89 -4.42 3.49
N LEU A 82 -14.88 -3.55 3.69
CA LEU A 82 -15.10 -2.18 4.17
C LEU A 82 -15.88 -1.33 3.17
N ALA A 83 -15.63 -1.49 1.85
CA ALA A 83 -16.40 -0.81 0.82
C ALA A 83 -17.88 -1.20 0.87
N ARG A 84 -18.19 -2.50 1.07
CA ARG A 84 -19.58 -2.99 1.25
C ARG A 84 -20.22 -2.40 2.49
N GLU A 85 -19.53 -2.43 3.62
CA GLU A 85 -20.02 -1.87 4.89
C GLU A 85 -20.26 -0.36 4.82
N CYS A 86 -19.52 0.36 3.98
CA CYS A 86 -19.66 1.80 3.74
C CYS A 86 -20.67 2.14 2.63
N GLY A 87 -21.25 1.14 1.94
CA GLY A 87 -22.17 1.37 0.81
C GLY A 87 -21.50 2.01 -0.40
N LEU A 88 -20.22 1.71 -0.65
CA LEU A 88 -19.42 2.36 -1.69
C LEU A 88 -19.31 1.56 -2.99
N LEU A 89 -19.83 0.34 -3.05
CA LEU A 89 -19.67 -0.51 -4.24
C LEU A 89 -20.31 0.12 -5.48
N ASP A 90 -21.49 0.74 -5.32
CA ASP A 90 -22.19 1.41 -6.42
C ASP A 90 -21.41 2.63 -6.94
N THR A 91 -20.70 3.33 -6.04
CA THR A 91 -19.85 4.48 -6.39
C THR A 91 -18.53 4.11 -7.06
N LEU A 92 -18.03 2.90 -6.81
CA LEU A 92 -16.79 2.39 -7.42
C LEU A 92 -17.02 1.89 -8.86
N GLY A 93 -18.25 1.61 -9.28
CA GLY A 93 -18.59 0.97 -10.56
C GLY A 93 -19.28 1.83 -11.63
N ASP A 94 -19.69 3.05 -11.32
CA ASP A 94 -20.62 3.84 -12.18
C ASP A 94 -20.05 4.25 -13.56
N ASP A 95 -18.74 4.26 -13.77
CA ASP A 95 -18.14 4.69 -15.04
C ASP A 95 -17.91 3.55 -16.06
N CYS A 96 -18.07 2.29 -15.67
CA CYS A 96 -17.88 1.17 -16.60
C CYS A 96 -19.02 1.05 -17.64
N ALA A 97 -20.17 1.67 -17.39
CA ALA A 97 -21.36 1.57 -18.24
C ALA A 97 -21.45 2.63 -19.35
N THR A 98 -20.64 3.69 -19.33
CA THR A 98 -20.76 4.83 -20.28
C THR A 98 -19.60 5.02 -21.24
N GLY A 99 -18.56 4.19 -21.16
CA GLY A 99 -17.40 4.21 -22.07
C GLY A 99 -17.65 3.50 -23.39
N GLY A 100 -18.48 4.09 -24.26
CA GLY A 100 -18.64 3.66 -25.65
C GLY A 100 -17.34 3.80 -26.43
N GLY A 101 -16.85 2.68 -26.94
CA GLY A 101 -15.82 2.35 -27.86
C GLY A 101 -15.02 3.45 -28.57
N VAL A 102 -13.73 3.46 -28.31
CA VAL A 102 -12.72 3.67 -29.35
C VAL A 102 -11.64 2.60 -29.12
N GLY A 103 -11.71 1.54 -29.93
CA GLY A 103 -10.70 0.50 -29.93
C GLY A 103 -9.42 0.97 -30.62
N PRO A 104 -8.25 0.62 -30.10
CA PRO A 104 -7.04 0.54 -30.93
C PRO A 104 -6.96 -0.86 -31.54
N SER A 105 -6.90 -0.84 -32.87
CA SER A 105 -6.66 -2.00 -33.74
C SER A 105 -5.33 -2.69 -33.46
N GLY A 106 -5.39 -4.00 -33.31
CA GLY A 106 -4.42 -4.91 -33.88
C GLY A 106 -3.13 -5.18 -33.11
N PHE A 107 -3.12 -6.25 -32.29
CA PHE A 107 -1.98 -7.14 -32.26
C PHE A 107 -2.49 -8.58 -32.13
N THR A 108 -2.38 -9.32 -33.21
CA THR A 108 -2.59 -10.78 -33.28
C THR A 108 -1.37 -11.45 -32.68
N SER A 109 -1.53 -12.29 -31.70
CA SER A 109 -0.56 -13.32 -31.34
C SER A 109 -1.29 -14.62 -31.03
N GLY A 110 -0.79 -15.68 -31.68
CA GLY A 110 -1.41 -16.95 -31.87
C GLY A 110 -1.67 -17.78 -30.64
N ALA A 111 -2.74 -18.49 -30.73
CA ALA A 111 -3.16 -19.55 -29.85
C ALA A 111 -2.31 -20.82 -30.04
N SER A 112 -2.00 -21.50 -28.96
CA SER A 112 -1.90 -22.95 -28.94
C SER A 112 -2.62 -23.48 -27.73
N GLY A 113 -3.67 -24.24 -27.99
CA GLY A 113 -4.56 -24.81 -27.00
C GLY A 113 -3.99 -26.07 -26.34
N PHE A 114 -4.57 -26.35 -25.19
CA PHE A 114 -4.78 -27.73 -24.74
C PHE A 114 -6.13 -27.79 -24.04
N ALA A 115 -6.99 -28.66 -24.59
CA ALA A 115 -8.26 -29.10 -24.04
C ALA A 115 -8.00 -30.31 -23.14
N ASP A 116 -8.88 -30.49 -22.15
CA ASP A 116 -9.69 -31.66 -21.81
C ASP A 116 -10.14 -31.52 -20.37
N ALA A 117 -11.43 -31.43 -20.13
CA ALA A 117 -12.47 -32.44 -19.95
C ALA A 117 -12.38 -33.16 -18.57
N ASP A 118 -13.34 -33.04 -17.72
CA ASP A 118 -14.49 -33.87 -17.40
C ASP A 118 -15.10 -33.46 -16.04
N SER A 119 -16.30 -33.14 -16.04
CA SER A 119 -17.61 -33.71 -15.72
C SER A 119 -17.91 -34.04 -14.23
N ASP A 120 -19.12 -33.57 -13.87
CA ASP A 120 -20.13 -34.16 -13.01
C ASP A 120 -20.06 -34.10 -11.47
N ARG A 121 -20.86 -33.29 -10.84
CA ARG A 121 -22.07 -33.73 -10.16
C ARG A 121 -22.65 -32.76 -9.14
N ALA A 122 -23.80 -32.22 -9.38
CA ALA A 122 -24.74 -31.78 -8.33
C ALA A 122 -25.75 -32.97 -8.12
N PRO A 123 -26.68 -32.98 -7.19
CA PRO A 123 -27.25 -31.92 -6.34
C PRO A 123 -27.58 -32.36 -4.88
N ALA A 124 -28.06 -31.50 -4.05
CA ALA A 124 -29.23 -31.56 -3.20
C ALA A 124 -29.14 -30.60 -2.00
N GLY A 125 -30.00 -29.59 -1.95
CA GLY A 125 -30.45 -29.01 -0.68
C GLY A 125 -31.61 -29.86 -0.09
N PRO A 126 -32.40 -29.43 0.90
CA PRO A 126 -32.37 -28.21 1.71
C PRO A 126 -32.52 -28.50 3.22
N THR A 127 -32.43 -27.55 4.10
CA THR A 127 -33.45 -27.28 5.16
C THR A 127 -32.93 -26.20 6.10
N GLY A 128 -33.78 -25.22 6.41
CA GLY A 128 -33.49 -24.11 7.26
C GLY A 128 -33.39 -24.46 8.75
N SER A 129 -32.59 -23.68 9.45
CA SER A 129 -32.70 -23.46 10.87
C SER A 129 -32.11 -22.10 11.23
N ALA A 130 -32.82 -21.41 12.14
CA ALA A 130 -32.53 -20.06 12.59
C ALA A 130 -31.08 -19.92 13.06
N ALA A 131 -30.37 -18.95 12.50
CA ALA A 131 -29.01 -18.64 12.85
C ALA A 131 -28.97 -17.85 14.16
N ALA A 132 -28.40 -18.45 15.18
CA ALA A 132 -27.79 -17.75 16.29
C ALA A 132 -26.60 -16.92 15.73
N ALA A 133 -26.43 -15.68 16.22
CA ALA A 133 -25.32 -14.85 15.87
C ALA A 133 -24.01 -15.61 16.16
N GLY A 134 -23.35 -16.04 15.11
CA GLY A 134 -22.05 -16.70 15.19
C GLY A 134 -20.96 -15.72 15.63
N PRO A 135 -19.84 -16.23 16.18
CA PRO A 135 -18.68 -15.41 16.47
C PRO A 135 -18.23 -14.68 15.22
N ALA A 136 -17.67 -13.47 15.42
CA ALA A 136 -17.09 -12.66 14.34
C ALA A 136 -16.22 -13.56 13.43
N PRO A 137 -16.27 -13.35 12.09
CA PRO A 137 -15.50 -14.18 11.18
C PRO A 137 -14.03 -14.13 11.60
N GLU A 138 -13.47 -15.28 11.93
CA GLU A 138 -12.03 -15.43 12.11
C GLU A 138 -11.39 -14.97 10.80
N LEU A 139 -10.54 -13.95 10.89
CA LEU A 139 -9.78 -13.44 9.74
C LEU A 139 -9.06 -14.64 9.10
N PRO A 140 -9.12 -14.83 7.78
CA PRO A 140 -8.65 -16.04 7.11
C PRO A 140 -7.13 -16.24 7.18
N TRP A 141 -6.43 -15.40 7.95
CA TRP A 141 -5.00 -15.51 8.15
C TRP A 141 -4.58 -15.17 9.59
N GLN A 142 -4.62 -16.18 10.45
CA GLN A 142 -3.82 -16.16 11.67
C GLN A 142 -2.40 -16.52 11.28
N ALA A 143 -1.41 -15.66 11.66
CA ALA A 143 -0.01 -16.01 11.51
C ALA A 143 0.24 -17.38 12.14
N PRO A 144 0.76 -18.38 11.39
CA PRO A 144 1.03 -19.68 11.99
C PRO A 144 1.94 -19.50 13.20
N ALA A 145 1.78 -20.31 14.25
CA ALA A 145 2.59 -20.24 15.47
C ALA A 145 4.10 -20.38 15.18
N SER A 146 4.49 -20.98 14.04
CA SER A 146 5.86 -21.00 13.50
C SER A 146 6.41 -19.61 13.16
N LEU A 147 5.55 -18.60 12.88
CA LEU A 147 5.97 -17.22 12.60
C LEU A 147 6.47 -16.50 13.85
N ALA A 148 5.90 -16.76 15.00
CA ALA A 148 6.37 -16.20 16.27
C ALA A 148 7.79 -16.71 16.62
N ALA A 149 8.14 -17.93 16.21
CA ALA A 149 9.47 -18.51 16.41
C ALA A 149 10.51 -17.94 15.42
N GLU A 150 10.14 -17.58 14.19
CA GLU A 150 11.03 -16.96 13.21
C GLU A 150 11.33 -15.48 13.52
N VAL A 151 10.43 -14.77 14.20
CA VAL A 151 10.68 -13.40 14.68
C VAL A 151 11.79 -13.36 15.72
N ALA A 152 11.98 -14.43 16.49
CA ALA A 152 13.05 -14.55 17.48
C ALA A 152 14.46 -14.74 16.88
N HIS A 153 14.58 -15.04 15.58
CA HIS A 153 15.83 -15.28 14.88
C HIS A 153 16.23 -14.23 13.83
N VAL A 154 15.55 -13.08 13.80
CA VAL A 154 16.07 -11.94 13.02
C VAL A 154 17.28 -11.40 13.78
N SER A 155 18.44 -11.79 13.31
CA SER A 155 19.73 -11.32 13.83
C SER A 155 19.76 -9.79 13.83
N PRO A 156 20.16 -9.12 14.91
CA PRO A 156 20.23 -7.65 14.98
C PRO A 156 21.24 -7.01 14.00
N ALA A 157 21.88 -7.80 13.15
CA ALA A 157 22.94 -7.37 12.22
C ALA A 157 22.44 -6.63 10.96
N HIS A 158 21.15 -6.37 10.81
CA HIS A 158 20.58 -5.60 9.70
C HIS A 158 19.73 -4.41 10.15
N THR A 159 19.94 -3.90 11.35
CA THR A 159 19.57 -2.53 11.67
C THR A 159 20.51 -1.61 10.90
N SER A 160 20.26 -1.41 9.62
CA SER A 160 20.63 -0.17 8.95
C SER A 160 19.87 0.91 9.72
N THR A 161 20.51 1.51 10.70
CA THR A 161 20.03 2.72 11.34
C THR A 161 19.96 3.76 10.25
N PHE A 162 18.78 3.95 9.69
CA PHE A 162 18.51 5.11 8.86
C PHE A 162 18.53 6.29 9.83
N GLU A 163 19.65 7.01 9.86
CA GLU A 163 19.78 8.22 10.66
C GLU A 163 19.03 9.34 9.95
N TRP A 164 17.96 9.80 10.58
CA TRP A 164 17.27 11.00 10.13
C TRP A 164 18.06 12.23 10.58
N ASP A 165 18.26 13.19 9.68
CA ASP A 165 18.95 14.46 9.97
C ASP A 165 18.13 15.42 10.88
N PHE A 166 17.11 14.90 11.57
CA PHE A 166 16.23 15.68 12.43
C PHE A 166 15.72 14.86 13.62
N ASP A 167 15.32 15.55 14.69
CA ASP A 167 14.72 14.90 15.87
C ASP A 167 13.24 14.58 15.63
N VAL A 168 12.98 13.31 15.26
CA VAL A 168 11.63 12.78 15.02
C VAL A 168 10.74 12.95 16.25
N ALA A 169 11.28 12.77 17.47
CA ALA A 169 10.50 12.87 18.69
C ALA A 169 10.06 14.31 18.96
N GLN A 170 10.93 15.27 18.71
CA GLN A 170 10.62 16.70 18.83
C GLN A 170 9.59 17.15 17.81
N THR A 171 9.78 16.77 16.53
CA THR A 171 8.82 17.10 15.46
C THR A 171 7.45 16.48 15.74
N ALA A 172 7.39 15.24 16.21
CA ALA A 172 6.16 14.58 16.59
C ALA A 172 5.49 15.25 17.82
N ALA A 173 6.27 15.76 18.77
CA ALA A 173 5.74 16.51 19.93
C ALA A 173 5.10 17.82 19.50
N CYS A 174 5.75 18.59 18.63
CA CYS A 174 5.21 19.84 18.08
C CYS A 174 3.91 19.61 17.29
N GLN A 175 3.83 18.54 16.50
CA GLN A 175 2.61 18.19 15.76
C GLN A 175 1.46 17.84 16.73
N ARG A 176 1.72 17.07 17.79
CA ARG A 176 0.71 16.72 18.80
C ARG A 176 0.16 17.94 19.50
N GLU A 177 1.00 18.90 19.87
CA GLU A 177 0.60 20.13 20.51
C GLU A 177 -0.29 20.97 19.58
N ALA A 178 0.07 21.11 18.31
CA ALA A 178 -0.68 21.86 17.31
C ALA A 178 -2.10 21.29 17.07
N PHE A 179 -2.30 19.97 17.21
CA PHE A 179 -3.57 19.30 16.96
C PHE A 179 -4.36 18.90 18.22
N ALA A 180 -3.84 19.16 19.42
CA ALA A 180 -4.49 18.82 20.68
C ALA A 180 -5.86 19.51 20.90
N THR A 181 -6.19 20.52 20.12
CA THR A 181 -7.42 21.32 20.23
C THR A 181 -8.63 20.71 19.51
N SER A 182 -8.46 19.76 18.61
CA SER A 182 -9.55 19.11 17.87
C SER A 182 -9.98 17.80 18.55
N ARG A 183 -10.94 17.85 19.46
CA ARG A 183 -11.33 16.72 20.33
C ARG A 183 -12.67 16.08 20.01
N ARG A 184 -13.19 16.16 18.81
CA ARG A 184 -14.42 15.42 18.48
C ARG A 184 -14.09 13.96 18.18
N ALA A 185 -14.59 13.04 18.99
CA ALA A 185 -14.55 11.60 18.66
C ALA A 185 -15.35 11.33 17.39
N LEU A 186 -14.88 10.39 16.59
CA LEU A 186 -15.58 9.95 15.39
C LEU A 186 -16.84 9.15 15.78
N SER A 187 -17.92 9.33 15.03
CA SER A 187 -19.03 8.39 15.06
C SER A 187 -18.58 7.05 14.47
N ARG A 188 -19.32 5.98 14.73
CA ARG A 188 -18.99 4.65 14.21
C ARG A 188 -18.91 4.64 12.67
N ASP A 189 -19.79 5.37 12.00
CA ASP A 189 -19.81 5.41 10.54
C ASP A 189 -18.66 6.26 9.97
N GLU A 190 -18.32 7.38 10.63
CA GLU A 190 -17.14 8.18 10.28
C GLU A 190 -15.86 7.38 10.48
N LEU A 191 -15.70 6.67 11.61
CA LEU A 191 -14.56 5.81 11.87
C LEU A 191 -14.41 4.74 10.78
N ARG A 192 -15.50 4.04 10.47
CA ARG A 192 -15.51 3.01 9.43
C ARG A 192 -15.16 3.57 8.06
N ARG A 193 -15.67 4.75 7.75
CA ARG A 193 -15.40 5.43 6.48
C ARG A 193 -13.93 5.84 6.35
N SER A 194 -13.35 6.47 7.38
CA SER A 194 -11.93 6.81 7.40
C SER A 194 -11.03 5.58 7.42
N LEU A 195 -11.46 4.49 8.08
CA LEU A 195 -10.76 3.21 8.04
C LEU A 195 -10.72 2.61 6.63
N PHE A 196 -11.82 2.69 5.87
CA PHE A 196 -11.81 2.31 4.46
C PHE A 196 -10.76 3.10 3.68
N ASP A 197 -10.72 4.43 3.84
CA ASP A 197 -9.75 5.28 3.16
C ASP A 197 -8.30 4.92 3.54
N MET A 198 -8.04 4.62 4.81
CA MET A 198 -6.74 4.16 5.30
C MET A 198 -6.33 2.82 4.68
N VAL A 199 -7.24 1.85 4.66
CA VAL A 199 -6.98 0.52 4.08
C VAL A 199 -6.81 0.60 2.56
N LEU A 200 -7.56 1.47 1.89
CA LEU A 200 -7.37 1.75 0.46
C LEU A 200 -5.99 2.36 0.19
N GLY A 201 -5.51 3.28 1.02
CA GLY A 201 -4.16 3.82 0.94
C GLY A 201 -3.08 2.72 1.11
N THR A 202 -3.27 1.81 2.07
CA THR A 202 -2.40 0.65 2.26
C THR A 202 -2.36 -0.24 1.02
N TRP A 203 -3.51 -0.52 0.43
CA TRP A 203 -3.58 -1.28 -0.82
C TRP A 203 -2.86 -0.59 -1.97
N VAL A 204 -2.96 0.73 -2.10
CA VAL A 204 -2.23 1.51 -3.13
C VAL A 204 -0.72 1.33 -2.97
N HIS A 205 -0.19 1.36 -1.74
CA HIS A 205 1.22 1.05 -1.48
C HIS A 205 1.59 -0.35 -1.96
N LEU A 206 0.82 -1.37 -1.57
CA LEU A 206 1.09 -2.76 -1.93
C LEU A 206 1.02 -2.97 -3.45
N LEU A 207 0.09 -2.31 -4.13
CA LEU A 207 -0.05 -2.36 -5.58
C LEU A 207 1.14 -1.70 -6.29
N ALA A 208 1.58 -0.55 -5.78
CA ALA A 208 2.77 0.14 -6.28
C ALA A 208 4.01 -0.77 -6.13
N ASP A 209 4.25 -1.31 -4.94
CA ASP A 209 5.36 -2.24 -4.68
C ASP A 209 5.31 -3.48 -5.58
N CYS A 210 4.12 -4.05 -5.78
CA CYS A 210 3.94 -5.17 -6.70
C CYS A 210 4.35 -4.79 -8.13
N THR A 211 3.92 -3.63 -8.62
CA THR A 211 4.20 -3.15 -9.96
C THR A 211 5.69 -2.84 -10.14
N TRP A 212 6.30 -2.12 -9.20
CA TRP A 212 7.73 -1.83 -9.20
C TRP A 212 8.59 -3.10 -9.15
N ASN A 213 8.27 -4.03 -8.26
CA ASN A 213 9.04 -5.26 -8.09
C ASN A 213 8.87 -6.19 -9.29
N GLN A 214 7.71 -6.21 -9.95
CA GLN A 214 7.51 -6.92 -11.21
C GLN A 214 8.38 -6.31 -12.31
N ALA A 215 8.34 -5.00 -12.51
CA ALA A 215 9.13 -4.33 -13.54
C ALA A 215 10.65 -4.55 -13.37
N VAL A 216 11.13 -4.55 -12.11
CA VAL A 216 12.54 -4.86 -11.80
C VAL A 216 12.85 -6.33 -12.08
N SER A 217 11.94 -7.25 -11.76
CA SER A 217 12.09 -8.68 -12.05
C SER A 217 12.21 -8.91 -13.55
N ASP A 218 11.29 -8.34 -14.34
CA ASP A 218 11.26 -8.47 -15.81
C ASP A 218 12.54 -7.91 -16.44
N LEU A 219 13.07 -6.80 -15.91
CA LEU A 219 14.34 -6.25 -16.36
C LEU A 219 15.52 -7.19 -16.08
N LEU A 220 15.56 -7.83 -14.91
CA LEU A 220 16.59 -8.79 -14.55
C LEU A 220 16.52 -10.03 -15.44
N ASP A 221 15.31 -10.54 -15.66
CA ASP A 221 15.06 -11.72 -16.50
C ASP A 221 15.47 -11.43 -17.95
N ALA A 222 15.12 -10.26 -18.49
CA ALA A 222 15.51 -9.83 -19.83
C ALA A 222 17.03 -9.69 -19.99
N ARG A 223 17.76 -9.35 -18.91
CA ARG A 223 19.22 -9.27 -18.90
C ARG A 223 19.93 -10.57 -18.55
N GLY A 224 19.20 -11.61 -18.16
CA GLY A 224 19.77 -12.88 -17.67
C GLY A 224 20.61 -12.71 -16.40
N VAL A 225 20.28 -11.75 -15.54
CA VAL A 225 21.08 -11.38 -14.38
C VAL A 225 20.34 -11.70 -13.08
N GLN A 226 21.04 -12.28 -12.11
CA GLN A 226 20.51 -12.47 -10.77
C GLN A 226 20.79 -11.23 -9.89
N PRO A 227 19.87 -10.83 -8.98
CA PRO A 227 20.06 -9.68 -8.12
C PRO A 227 21.19 -9.91 -7.10
N SER A 228 22.32 -9.24 -7.32
CA SER A 228 23.45 -9.20 -6.40
C SER A 228 23.27 -8.14 -5.31
N ARG A 229 24.18 -8.10 -4.32
CA ARG A 229 24.22 -7.02 -3.34
C ARG A 229 24.50 -5.67 -4.01
N ASP A 230 25.43 -5.61 -4.96
CA ASP A 230 25.77 -4.40 -5.71
C ASP A 230 24.58 -3.90 -6.52
N PHE A 231 23.84 -4.81 -7.19
CA PHE A 231 22.59 -4.48 -7.86
C PHE A 231 21.59 -3.82 -6.90
N ARG A 232 21.39 -4.39 -5.70
CA ARG A 232 20.43 -3.85 -4.71
C ARG A 232 20.81 -2.45 -4.25
N ILE A 233 22.09 -2.20 -4.00
CA ILE A 233 22.59 -0.87 -3.59
C ILE A 233 22.37 0.15 -4.69
N LYS A 234 22.77 -0.16 -5.94
CA LYS A 234 22.62 0.74 -7.08
C LYS A 234 21.15 1.01 -7.37
N LYS A 235 20.32 -0.04 -7.38
CA LYS A 235 18.87 0.08 -7.55
C LYS A 235 18.27 1.02 -6.50
N GLN A 236 18.59 0.83 -5.22
CA GLN A 236 18.05 1.68 -4.16
C GLN A 236 18.46 3.14 -4.35
N GLY A 237 19.73 3.39 -4.70
CA GLY A 237 20.19 4.75 -5.00
C GLY A 237 19.45 5.41 -6.16
N ASP A 238 19.11 4.63 -7.20
CA ASP A 238 18.32 5.14 -8.33
C ASP A 238 16.86 5.44 -7.92
N PHE A 239 16.25 4.59 -7.07
CA PHE A 239 14.92 4.85 -6.49
C PHE A 239 14.91 6.12 -5.63
N ASP A 240 15.94 6.31 -4.81
CA ASP A 240 16.06 7.51 -3.96
C ASP A 240 16.23 8.77 -4.82
N LEU A 241 17.02 8.67 -5.90
CA LEU A 241 17.19 9.77 -6.84
C LEU A 241 15.90 10.14 -7.55
N PHE A 242 15.16 9.15 -8.06
CA PHE A 242 13.85 9.37 -8.68
C PHE A 242 12.85 9.95 -7.67
N GLY A 243 12.79 9.40 -6.45
CA GLY A 243 11.92 9.93 -5.41
C GLY A 243 12.17 11.40 -5.11
N LYS A 244 13.45 11.81 -5.09
CA LYS A 244 13.85 13.22 -4.88
C LYS A 244 13.55 14.14 -6.07
N SER A 245 13.32 13.61 -7.27
CA SER A 245 12.92 14.41 -8.43
C SER A 245 11.43 14.70 -8.51
N LEU A 246 10.61 14.00 -7.68
CA LEU A 246 9.17 14.18 -7.66
C LEU A 246 8.79 15.40 -6.82
N GLU A 247 7.80 16.18 -7.30
CA GLU A 247 7.19 17.25 -6.52
C GLU A 247 6.21 16.63 -5.52
N LEU A 248 6.34 17.00 -4.23
CA LEU A 248 5.53 16.52 -3.13
C LEU A 248 4.96 17.70 -2.32
N ASP A 249 3.64 17.72 -2.14
CA ASP A 249 2.94 18.74 -1.36
C ASP A 249 2.07 18.13 -0.24
N LEU A 250 1.59 16.89 -0.44
CA LEU A 250 0.67 16.24 0.47
C LEU A 250 1.40 15.27 1.41
N MET A 251 1.01 15.29 2.68
CA MET A 251 1.50 14.39 3.71
C MET A 251 0.44 14.17 4.77
N PRO A 252 0.43 13.04 5.47
CA PRO A 252 -0.49 12.83 6.57
C PRO A 252 -0.19 13.77 7.72
N ARG A 253 -1.26 14.30 8.34
CA ARG A 253 -1.18 15.18 9.50
C ARG A 253 -1.60 14.42 10.75
N LEU A 254 -0.85 14.57 11.83
CA LEU A 254 -1.20 13.98 13.10
C LEU A 254 -2.47 14.66 13.65
N THR A 255 -3.53 13.86 13.82
CA THR A 255 -4.79 14.29 14.46
C THR A 255 -5.26 13.21 15.42
N PRO A 256 -6.06 13.56 16.46
CA PRO A 256 -6.69 12.56 17.31
C PRO A 256 -7.51 11.53 16.53
N GLN A 257 -8.22 11.97 15.49
CA GLN A 257 -9.00 11.10 14.61
C GLN A 257 -8.11 10.10 13.86
N LEU A 258 -6.96 10.56 13.33
CA LEU A 258 -6.02 9.65 12.66
C LEU A 258 -5.52 8.54 13.61
N ILE A 259 -5.22 8.88 14.87
CA ILE A 259 -4.82 7.90 15.89
C ILE A 259 -5.94 6.89 16.12
N GLU A 260 -7.19 7.37 16.26
CA GLU A 260 -8.36 6.52 16.47
C GLU A 260 -8.58 5.56 15.28
N VAL A 261 -8.47 6.05 14.05
CA VAL A 261 -8.59 5.25 12.82
C VAL A 261 -7.45 4.24 12.71
N ALA A 262 -6.22 4.64 13.00
CA ALA A 262 -5.05 3.76 12.94
C ALA A 262 -5.13 2.62 13.97
N ALA A 263 -5.67 2.88 15.17
CA ALA A 263 -5.91 1.86 16.19
C ALA A 263 -6.94 0.80 15.75
N ALA A 264 -7.80 1.13 14.78
CA ALA A 264 -8.79 0.19 14.21
C ALA A 264 -8.25 -0.56 12.98
N PHE A 265 -6.97 -0.42 12.61
CA PHE A 265 -6.40 -1.08 11.43
C PHE A 265 -6.50 -2.61 11.53
N PRO A 266 -7.04 -3.31 10.50
CA PRO A 266 -7.48 -4.69 10.68
C PRO A 266 -6.37 -5.73 10.64
N GLN A 267 -5.18 -5.40 10.15
CA GLN A 267 -4.13 -6.39 9.90
C GLN A 267 -3.18 -6.56 11.09
N TYR A 268 -2.84 -5.48 11.79
CA TYR A 268 -2.00 -5.45 12.99
C TYR A 268 -2.20 -4.15 13.77
N GLU A 269 -1.84 -4.17 15.04
CA GLU A 269 -1.97 -3.02 15.93
C GLU A 269 -1.02 -1.88 15.51
N ILE A 270 -1.54 -0.67 15.43
CA ILE A 270 -0.78 0.56 15.18
C ILE A 270 -0.97 1.48 16.38
N ASP A 271 0.10 1.68 17.13
CA ASP A 271 0.07 2.53 18.32
C ASP A 271 0.22 4.03 17.99
N ALA A 272 -0.24 4.87 18.92
CA ALA A 272 -0.22 6.31 18.76
C ALA A 272 1.19 6.91 18.61
N ALA A 273 2.22 6.27 19.17
CA ALA A 273 3.60 6.72 19.04
C ALA A 273 4.10 6.49 17.62
N SER A 274 3.79 5.33 17.04
CA SER A 274 4.10 5.00 15.65
C SER A 274 3.38 5.94 14.67
N VAL A 275 2.10 6.26 14.90
CA VAL A 275 1.36 7.27 14.11
C VAL A 275 2.08 8.61 14.15
N SER A 276 2.45 9.07 15.36
CA SER A 276 3.12 10.35 15.55
C SER A 276 4.48 10.42 14.86
N ALA A 277 5.30 9.38 15.02
CA ALA A 277 6.61 9.30 14.38
C ALA A 277 6.48 9.25 12.84
N THR A 278 5.56 8.45 12.32
CA THR A 278 5.30 8.34 10.87
C THR A 278 4.89 9.67 10.26
N CYS A 279 3.97 10.41 10.90
CA CYS A 279 3.57 11.75 10.43
C CYS A 279 4.75 12.73 10.45
N ALA A 280 5.60 12.68 11.49
CA ALA A 280 6.79 13.54 11.57
C ALA A 280 7.78 13.26 10.43
N ILE A 281 8.06 11.98 10.17
CA ILE A 281 8.96 11.55 9.10
C ILE A 281 8.39 11.94 7.73
N ALA A 282 7.09 11.70 7.49
CA ALA A 282 6.44 12.09 6.24
C ALA A 282 6.54 13.61 6.00
N HIS A 283 6.33 14.40 7.05
CA HIS A 283 6.48 15.86 6.99
C HIS A 283 7.90 16.26 6.57
N GLU A 284 8.93 15.70 7.23
CA GLU A 284 10.31 16.00 6.88
C GLU A 284 10.69 15.47 5.49
N THR A 285 10.19 14.30 5.11
CA THR A 285 10.39 13.75 3.77
C THR A 285 9.89 14.74 2.71
N VAL A 286 8.67 15.26 2.85
CA VAL A 286 8.11 16.24 1.89
C VAL A 286 8.86 17.56 1.95
N ARG A 287 9.13 18.09 3.14
CA ARG A 287 9.84 19.37 3.33
C ARG A 287 11.23 19.39 2.74
N THR A 288 11.95 18.27 2.81
CA THR A 288 13.35 18.15 2.35
C THR A 288 13.46 17.51 0.97
N ASN A 289 12.34 17.26 0.29
CA ASN A 289 12.34 16.63 -1.02
C ASN A 289 12.76 17.63 -2.11
N HIS A 290 14.00 17.54 -2.55
CA HIS A 290 14.52 18.39 -3.61
C HIS A 290 15.35 17.57 -4.61
N PRO A 291 15.29 17.90 -5.91
CA PRO A 291 16.14 17.29 -6.91
C PRO A 291 17.63 17.42 -6.57
N VAL A 292 18.38 16.35 -6.76
CA VAL A 292 19.83 16.33 -6.50
C VAL A 292 20.57 16.74 -7.77
N ALA A 293 21.15 17.95 -7.77
CA ALA A 293 21.88 18.47 -8.91
C ALA A 293 23.10 17.58 -9.26
N GLY A 294 23.26 17.28 -10.55
CA GLY A 294 24.38 16.49 -11.06
C GLY A 294 24.38 15.01 -10.73
N ALA A 295 23.32 14.50 -10.07
CA ALA A 295 23.17 13.07 -9.84
C ALA A 295 22.71 12.36 -11.13
N ALA A 296 23.20 11.13 -11.32
CA ALA A 296 22.86 10.31 -12.48
C ALA A 296 22.43 8.91 -12.05
N TYR A 297 21.46 8.37 -12.75
CA TYR A 297 21.04 6.98 -12.60
C TYR A 297 22.17 6.02 -12.96
N ARG A 298 22.29 4.92 -12.21
CA ARG A 298 23.38 3.95 -12.34
C ARG A 298 22.93 2.65 -13.01
N LEU A 299 21.67 2.30 -12.89
CA LEU A 299 21.12 1.00 -13.27
C LEU A 299 19.79 1.10 -14.00
N LEU A 300 18.89 1.93 -13.49
CA LEU A 300 17.57 2.21 -14.02
C LEU A 300 17.55 3.64 -14.51
N ASP A 301 17.02 3.89 -15.69
CA ASP A 301 16.94 5.22 -16.26
C ASP A 301 15.63 5.94 -15.93
N GLU A 302 15.57 7.21 -16.25
CA GLU A 302 14.40 8.05 -16.00
C GLU A 302 13.16 7.56 -16.76
N GLU A 303 13.34 7.04 -17.98
CA GLU A 303 12.24 6.50 -18.78
C GLU A 303 11.61 5.28 -18.09
N PHE A 304 12.44 4.36 -17.56
CA PHE A 304 11.96 3.24 -16.75
C PHE A 304 11.11 3.71 -15.57
N PHE A 305 11.63 4.69 -14.80
CA PHE A 305 10.92 5.21 -13.62
C PHE A 305 9.60 5.87 -13.99
N ASN A 306 9.59 6.77 -14.97
CA ASN A 306 8.38 7.47 -15.39
C ASN A 306 7.31 6.50 -15.91
N ARG A 307 7.70 5.49 -16.70
CA ARG A 307 6.80 4.47 -17.21
C ARG A 307 6.17 3.65 -16.10
N VAL A 308 6.98 3.12 -15.17
CA VAL A 308 6.46 2.27 -14.08
C VAL A 308 5.63 3.08 -13.09
N PHE A 309 6.01 4.33 -12.81
CA PHE A 309 5.21 5.24 -11.99
C PHE A 309 3.82 5.50 -12.58
N ALA A 310 3.76 5.79 -13.88
CA ALA A 310 2.49 5.99 -14.58
C ALA A 310 1.64 4.70 -14.61
N GLU A 311 2.27 3.54 -14.85
CA GLU A 311 1.61 2.25 -14.87
C GLU A 311 0.99 1.89 -13.51
N ALA A 312 1.72 2.09 -12.42
CA ALA A 312 1.22 1.82 -11.07
C ALA A 312 -0.03 2.65 -10.74
N ASN A 313 -0.01 3.95 -11.07
CA ASN A 313 -1.15 4.83 -10.86
C ASN A 313 -2.35 4.44 -11.75
N ALA A 314 -2.11 4.19 -13.04
CA ALA A 314 -3.17 3.77 -13.95
C ALA A 314 -3.79 2.42 -13.55
N ARG A 315 -2.97 1.52 -12.98
CA ARG A 315 -3.44 0.24 -12.46
C ARG A 315 -4.34 0.44 -11.23
N ALA A 316 -3.96 1.32 -10.30
CA ALA A 316 -4.77 1.62 -9.13
C ALA A 316 -6.14 2.18 -9.52
N GLU A 317 -6.20 3.11 -10.46
CA GLU A 317 -7.45 3.67 -10.97
C GLU A 317 -8.34 2.58 -11.59
N ARG A 318 -7.80 1.76 -12.48
CA ARG A 318 -8.57 0.67 -13.13
C ARG A 318 -9.08 -0.37 -12.13
N GLU A 319 -8.26 -0.79 -11.16
CA GLU A 319 -8.69 -1.82 -10.19
C GLU A 319 -9.81 -1.30 -9.27
N VAL A 320 -9.76 -0.02 -8.87
CA VAL A 320 -10.85 0.61 -8.10
C VAL A 320 -12.11 0.76 -8.96
N GLU A 321 -12.00 1.22 -10.20
CA GLU A 321 -13.13 1.33 -11.14
C GLU A 321 -13.81 -0.03 -11.37
N CYS A 322 -13.03 -1.08 -11.55
CA CYS A 322 -13.57 -2.44 -11.74
C CYS A 322 -14.12 -3.08 -10.46
N ALA A 323 -13.85 -2.53 -9.28
CA ALA A 323 -14.33 -3.11 -8.02
C ALA A 323 -15.85 -3.07 -7.86
N GLY A 324 -16.52 -2.06 -8.41
CA GLY A 324 -17.98 -1.94 -8.41
C GLY A 324 -18.70 -2.99 -9.27
N THR A 325 -17.95 -3.71 -10.13
CA THR A 325 -18.50 -4.77 -10.98
C THR A 325 -18.26 -6.18 -10.44
N ARG A 326 -17.56 -6.32 -9.31
CA ARG A 326 -17.30 -7.57 -8.60
C ARG A 326 -18.32 -7.79 -7.48
#